data_68f0955a8bc45daead684d16a9156140
#
_entry.id   68f0955a8bc45daead684d16a9156140
#
_cell.length_a   1.000
_cell.length_b   1.000
_cell.length_c   1.000
_cell.angle_alpha   90.00
_cell.angle_beta   90.00
_cell.angle_gamma   90.00
#
_symmetry.space_group_name_H-M   'P 1'
#
loop_
_entity.id
_entity.type
_entity.pdbx_description
1 polymer ?
#
loop_
_entity_poly.entity_id
_entity_poly.type
_entity_poly.pdbx_seq_one_letter_code
_entity_poly.pdbx_strand_id
1 'polypeptide(L)'
;MIKPRKYQLSIINTAYNKNTLVVLPTGLGKTLITFLLSRIFLNKYKNKKILFFAPTRPLVLQHEKNCNEILSEFKSISFTGSIKSDKRSELFKQNDIIFSTPQGFENDIISNKINLSDVSLIIFDEAHRSVGNYSYNYISNQFNKKNKDGRLLALT
;
A
#
# COMPACT_ATOMS: atom_id res chain seq x y z
N MET A 1 -8.70 -14.37 16.22
CA MET A 1 -8.98 -13.11 15.49
C MET A 1 -8.46 -11.94 16.31
N ILE A 2 -7.55 -11.14 15.76
CA ILE A 2 -6.98 -9.99 16.49
C ILE A 2 -8.06 -8.90 16.60
N LYS A 3 -8.43 -8.54 17.83
CA LYS A 3 -9.45 -7.51 18.09
C LYS A 3 -8.80 -6.13 18.13
N PRO A 4 -9.17 -5.19 17.23
CA PRO A 4 -8.59 -3.86 17.23
C PRO A 4 -9.04 -3.06 18.47
N ARG A 5 -8.17 -2.17 18.94
CA ARG A 5 -8.46 -1.24 20.03
C ARG A 5 -9.33 -0.08 19.53
N LYS A 6 -10.02 0.61 20.44
CA LYS A 6 -10.93 1.72 20.08
C LYS A 6 -10.24 2.82 19.24
N TYR A 7 -9.01 3.21 19.60
CA TYR A 7 -8.28 4.23 18.85
C TYR A 7 -7.90 3.76 17.43
N GLN A 8 -7.61 2.46 17.27
CA GLN A 8 -7.33 1.89 15.93
C GLN A 8 -8.57 1.95 15.04
N LEU A 9 -9.74 1.64 15.58
CA LEU A 9 -11.00 1.76 14.84
C LEU A 9 -11.31 3.21 14.46
N SER A 10 -11.02 4.16 15.33
CA SER A 10 -11.18 5.60 15.03
C SER A 10 -10.27 6.04 13.89
N ILE A 11 -9.00 5.61 13.91
CA ILE A 11 -8.04 5.90 12.83
C ILE A 11 -8.50 5.26 11.51
N ILE A 12 -8.94 4.00 11.54
CA ILE A 12 -9.44 3.30 10.35
C ILE A 12 -10.65 4.04 9.75
N ASN A 13 -11.58 4.49 10.58
CA ASN A 13 -12.73 5.25 10.11
C ASN A 13 -12.32 6.57 9.46
N THR A 14 -11.37 7.30 10.03
CA THR A 14 -10.83 8.53 9.44
C THR A 14 -10.15 8.24 8.11
N ALA A 15 -9.27 7.24 8.06
CA ALA A 15 -8.51 6.87 6.88
C ALA A 15 -9.38 6.29 5.75
N TYR A 16 -10.49 5.67 6.09
CA TYR A 16 -11.47 5.23 5.11
C TYR A 16 -12.11 6.41 4.36
N ASN A 17 -12.37 7.51 5.05
CA ASN A 17 -13.08 8.66 4.51
C ASN A 17 -12.16 9.74 3.93
N LYS A 18 -10.90 9.81 4.38
CA LYS A 18 -9.95 10.89 4.01
C LYS A 18 -8.54 10.35 3.84
N ASN A 19 -7.76 10.99 2.97
CA ASN A 19 -6.31 10.81 2.96
C ASN A 19 -5.76 11.19 4.35
N THR A 20 -4.97 10.29 4.95
CA THR A 20 -4.63 10.39 6.37
C THR A 20 -3.14 10.13 6.59
N LEU A 21 -2.52 10.97 7.40
CA LEU A 21 -1.21 10.70 8.00
C LEU A 21 -1.43 10.20 9.42
N VAL A 22 -0.97 8.99 9.71
CA VAL A 22 -1.02 8.38 11.04
C VAL A 22 0.33 8.51 11.71
N VAL A 23 0.37 9.23 12.83
CA VAL A 23 1.55 9.38 13.66
C VAL A 23 1.33 8.59 14.95
N LEU A 24 2.02 7.47 15.08
CA LEU A 24 1.94 6.59 16.24
C LEU A 24 3.33 6.10 16.64
N PRO A 25 3.61 6.04 17.96
CA PRO A 25 4.81 5.35 18.43
C PRO A 25 4.91 3.90 17.95
N THR A 26 6.13 3.39 17.88
CA THR A 26 6.40 2.00 17.56
C THR A 26 5.66 1.07 18.54
N GLY A 27 5.12 -0.03 18.05
CA GLY A 27 4.43 -1.03 18.89
C GLY A 27 2.94 -0.75 19.15
N LEU A 28 2.38 0.37 18.67
CA LEU A 28 0.95 0.67 18.83
C LEU A 28 0.07 0.14 17.69
N GLY A 29 0.60 -0.79 16.89
CA GLY A 29 -0.21 -1.52 15.92
C GLY A 29 -0.51 -0.79 14.64
N LYS A 30 0.42 0.04 14.12
CA LYS A 30 0.31 0.67 12.79
C LYS A 30 0.03 -0.35 11.70
N THR A 31 0.75 -1.47 11.73
CA THR A 31 0.59 -2.57 10.75
C THR A 31 -0.83 -3.17 10.78
N LEU A 32 -1.40 -3.35 11.96
CA LEU A 32 -2.77 -3.85 12.08
C LEU A 32 -3.79 -2.88 11.47
N ILE A 33 -3.62 -1.58 11.70
CA ILE A 33 -4.47 -0.53 11.10
C ILE A 33 -4.44 -0.64 9.57
N THR A 34 -3.25 -0.77 8.99
CA THR A 34 -3.10 -0.86 7.53
C THR A 34 -3.79 -2.09 6.96
N PHE A 35 -3.64 -3.24 7.58
CA PHE A 35 -4.21 -4.48 7.07
C PHE A 35 -5.74 -4.54 7.27
N LEU A 36 -6.26 -4.01 8.36
CA LEU A 36 -7.71 -3.91 8.53
C LEU A 36 -8.33 -2.94 7.52
N LEU A 37 -7.70 -1.80 7.28
CA LEU A 37 -8.15 -0.87 6.24
C LEU A 37 -8.06 -1.51 4.85
N SER A 38 -6.98 -2.22 4.57
CA SER A 38 -6.80 -2.95 3.30
C SER A 38 -7.92 -3.96 3.07
N ARG A 39 -8.29 -4.74 4.09
CA ARG A 39 -9.41 -5.69 4.02
C ARG A 39 -10.72 -5.00 3.65
N ILE A 40 -10.98 -3.84 4.24
CA ILE A 40 -12.19 -3.05 3.95
C ILE A 40 -12.20 -2.61 2.49
N PHE A 41 -11.08 -2.07 1.99
CA PHE A 41 -10.97 -1.61 0.60
C PHE A 41 -11.08 -2.76 -0.41
N LEU A 42 -10.42 -3.89 -0.16
CA LEU A 42 -10.48 -5.07 -1.04
C LEU A 42 -11.90 -5.67 -1.10
N ASN A 43 -12.61 -5.66 0.01
CA ASN A 43 -14.00 -6.14 0.04
C ASN A 43 -14.97 -5.16 -0.66
N LYS A 44 -14.72 -3.87 -0.57
CA LYS A 44 -15.56 -2.86 -1.19
C LYS A 44 -15.30 -2.70 -2.69
N TYR A 45 -14.04 -2.70 -3.10
CA TYR A 45 -13.61 -2.45 -4.48
C TYR A 45 -13.01 -3.73 -5.08
N LYS A 46 -13.87 -4.68 -5.46
CA LYS A 46 -13.47 -6.06 -5.81
C LYS A 46 -12.38 -6.19 -6.87
N ASN A 47 -12.29 -5.33 -7.84
CA ASN A 47 -11.30 -5.43 -8.92
C ASN A 47 -10.17 -4.41 -8.79
N LYS A 48 -10.06 -3.76 -7.63
CA LYS A 48 -9.01 -2.80 -7.35
C LYS A 48 -7.90 -3.41 -6.51
N LYS A 49 -6.69 -2.91 -6.70
CA LYS A 49 -5.48 -3.34 -6.00
C LYS A 49 -5.12 -2.39 -4.88
N ILE A 50 -4.28 -2.86 -3.98
CA ILE A 50 -3.64 -2.05 -2.95
C ILE A 50 -2.14 -2.05 -3.19
N LEU A 51 -1.52 -0.88 -3.11
CA LEU A 51 -0.08 -0.71 -3.12
C LEU A 51 0.41 -0.38 -1.72
N PHE A 52 1.40 -1.12 -1.26
CA PHE A 52 2.05 -0.90 0.03
C PHE A 52 3.53 -0.61 -0.20
N PHE A 53 3.95 0.62 0.10
CA PHE A 53 5.33 1.05 -0.07
C PHE A 53 6.07 1.12 1.27
N ALA A 54 7.26 0.56 1.28
CA ALA A 54 8.22 0.68 2.38
C ALA A 54 9.58 1.13 1.83
N PRO A 55 10.42 1.80 2.65
CA PRO A 55 11.64 2.44 2.15
C PRO A 55 12.75 1.46 1.76
N THR A 56 12.73 0.24 2.28
CA THR A 56 13.79 -0.75 2.04
C THR A 56 13.22 -2.12 1.69
N ARG A 57 14.00 -2.90 0.92
CA ARG A 57 13.62 -4.27 0.56
C ARG A 57 13.33 -5.18 1.75
N PRO A 58 14.14 -5.20 2.83
CA PRO A 58 13.80 -6.00 4.02
C PRO A 58 12.45 -5.65 4.63
N LEU A 59 12.09 -4.38 4.71
CA LEU A 59 10.78 -3.93 5.21
C LEU A 59 9.65 -4.35 4.28
N VAL A 60 9.84 -4.26 2.97
CA VAL A 60 8.87 -4.74 1.97
C VAL A 60 8.55 -6.21 2.20
N LEU A 61 9.58 -7.06 2.32
CA LEU A 61 9.42 -8.51 2.53
C LEU A 61 8.80 -8.83 3.89
N GLN A 62 9.14 -8.07 4.93
CA GLN A 62 8.56 -8.22 6.26
C GLN A 62 7.05 -7.90 6.25
N HIS A 63 6.65 -6.82 5.57
CA HIS A 63 5.25 -6.45 5.46
C HIS A 63 4.44 -7.48 4.67
N GLU A 64 4.98 -8.01 3.58
CA GLU A 64 4.33 -9.08 2.83
C GLU A 64 4.11 -10.32 3.70
N LYS A 65 5.14 -10.75 4.45
CA LYS A 65 5.02 -11.87 5.37
C LYS A 65 3.92 -11.66 6.40
N ASN A 66 3.91 -10.50 7.06
CA ASN A 66 2.87 -10.16 8.04
C ASN A 66 1.48 -10.10 7.41
N CYS A 67 1.39 -9.60 6.17
CA CYS A 67 0.14 -9.57 5.42
C CYS A 67 -0.40 -10.99 5.17
N ASN A 68 0.43 -11.90 4.75
CA ASN A 68 0.03 -13.29 4.49
C ASN A 68 -0.48 -14.02 5.73
N GLU A 69 -0.01 -13.63 6.91
CA GLU A 69 -0.50 -14.16 8.19
C GLU A 69 -1.86 -13.58 8.60
N ILE A 70 -2.11 -12.30 8.29
CA ILE A 70 -3.31 -11.57 8.75
C ILE A 70 -4.41 -11.56 7.68
N LEU A 71 -4.04 -11.45 6.42
CA LEU A 71 -4.94 -11.36 5.26
C LEU A 71 -4.76 -12.55 4.31
N SER A 72 -4.72 -13.77 4.85
CA SER A 72 -4.49 -15.00 4.09
C SER A 72 -5.53 -15.27 2.99
N GLU A 73 -6.67 -14.61 3.05
CA GLU A 73 -7.72 -14.69 2.03
C GLU A 73 -7.42 -13.91 0.75
N PHE A 74 -6.40 -13.04 0.75
CA PHE A 74 -5.99 -12.23 -0.40
C PHE A 74 -4.60 -12.62 -0.89
N LYS A 75 -4.39 -12.47 -2.20
CA LYS A 75 -3.08 -12.74 -2.83
C LYS A 75 -2.19 -11.52 -2.72
N SER A 76 -0.98 -11.71 -2.24
CA SER A 76 0.02 -10.65 -2.16
C SER A 76 1.32 -11.03 -2.85
N ILE A 77 2.09 -10.04 -3.26
CA ILE A 77 3.39 -10.20 -3.88
C ILE A 77 4.28 -9.01 -3.58
N SER A 78 5.58 -9.25 -3.42
CA SER A 78 6.60 -8.19 -3.36
C SER A 78 7.26 -8.01 -4.72
N PHE A 79 7.21 -6.79 -5.24
CA PHE A 79 7.95 -6.40 -6.44
C PHE A 79 9.38 -6.02 -6.04
N THR A 80 10.29 -6.95 -6.21
CA THR A 80 11.73 -6.76 -5.98
C THR A 80 12.48 -6.80 -7.31
N GLY A 81 13.76 -6.44 -7.30
CA GLY A 81 14.60 -6.46 -8.51
C GLY A 81 14.76 -7.84 -9.17
N SER A 82 14.39 -8.91 -8.47
CA SER A 82 14.39 -10.28 -9.04
C SER A 82 13.24 -10.53 -10.03
N ILE A 83 12.17 -9.72 -9.97
CA ILE A 83 11.05 -9.86 -10.90
C ILE A 83 11.36 -9.10 -12.19
N LYS A 84 11.35 -9.83 -13.31
CA LYS A 84 11.57 -9.24 -14.62
C LYS A 84 10.46 -8.24 -14.98
N SER A 85 10.86 -7.17 -15.62
CA SER A 85 9.99 -6.05 -16.00
C SER A 85 8.77 -6.45 -16.84
N ASP A 86 8.95 -7.40 -17.77
CA ASP A 86 7.89 -7.91 -18.64
C ASP A 86 6.80 -8.72 -17.90
N LYS A 87 7.12 -9.27 -16.73
CA LYS A 87 6.18 -10.04 -15.91
C LYS A 87 5.39 -9.20 -14.91
N ARG A 88 5.80 -7.97 -14.64
CA ARG A 88 5.21 -7.14 -13.58
C ARG A 88 3.76 -6.76 -13.85
N SER A 89 3.41 -6.47 -15.10
CA SER A 89 2.02 -6.16 -15.49
C SER A 89 1.07 -7.32 -15.23
N GLU A 90 1.48 -8.54 -15.57
CA GLU A 90 0.67 -9.74 -15.32
C GLU A 90 0.56 -10.05 -13.84
N LEU A 91 1.66 -10.01 -13.10
CA LEU A 91 1.68 -10.24 -11.65
C LEU A 91 0.86 -9.19 -10.89
N PHE A 92 0.84 -7.94 -11.34
CA PHE A 92 -0.03 -6.91 -10.79
C PHE A 92 -1.51 -7.29 -10.92
N LYS A 93 -1.91 -7.79 -12.07
CA LYS A 93 -3.30 -8.22 -12.31
C LYS A 93 -3.70 -9.43 -11.47
N GLN A 94 -2.77 -10.35 -11.21
CA GLN A 94 -3.01 -11.61 -10.50
C GLN A 94 -3.04 -11.48 -8.99
N ASN A 95 -2.56 -10.39 -8.43
CA ASN A 95 -2.45 -10.19 -6.98
C ASN A 95 -3.33 -9.03 -6.52
N ASP A 96 -3.75 -9.08 -5.26
CA ASP A 96 -4.62 -8.09 -4.63
C ASP A 96 -3.83 -6.97 -3.96
N ILE A 97 -2.68 -7.33 -3.37
CA ILE A 97 -1.80 -6.40 -2.64
C ILE A 97 -0.39 -6.52 -3.18
N ILE A 98 0.20 -5.40 -3.59
CA ILE A 98 1.56 -5.32 -4.09
C ILE A 98 2.41 -4.53 -3.12
N PHE A 99 3.50 -5.15 -2.66
CA PHE A 99 4.51 -4.52 -1.81
C PHE A 99 5.73 -4.14 -2.64
N SER A 100 6.24 -2.94 -2.47
CA SER A 100 7.43 -2.48 -3.20
C SER A 100 8.13 -1.32 -2.47
N THR A 101 9.35 -1.02 -2.88
CA THR A 101 9.92 0.30 -2.63
C THR A 101 9.36 1.29 -3.64
N PRO A 102 9.22 2.57 -3.29
CA PRO A 102 8.72 3.57 -4.24
C PRO A 102 9.58 3.68 -5.50
N GLN A 103 10.90 3.66 -5.34
CA GLN A 103 11.85 3.74 -6.45
C GLN A 103 11.73 2.55 -7.39
N GLY A 104 11.54 1.34 -6.84
CA GLY A 104 11.39 0.12 -7.63
C GLY A 104 10.09 0.07 -8.43
N PHE A 105 9.07 0.82 -8.00
CA PHE A 105 7.75 0.83 -8.63
C PHE A 105 7.54 2.00 -9.61
N GLU A 106 8.26 3.10 -9.44
CA GLU A 106 8.12 4.32 -10.24
C GLU A 106 8.26 4.05 -11.75
N ASN A 107 9.24 3.24 -12.13
CA ASN A 107 9.48 2.89 -13.53
C ASN A 107 8.32 2.10 -14.16
N ASP A 108 7.63 1.29 -13.39
CA ASP A 108 6.46 0.54 -13.86
C ASP A 108 5.28 1.47 -14.18
N ILE A 109 5.17 2.57 -13.44
CA ILE A 109 4.16 3.61 -13.72
C ILE A 109 4.55 4.43 -14.94
N ILE A 110 5.80 4.90 -15.01
CA ILE A 110 6.31 5.71 -16.14
C ILE A 110 6.18 4.95 -17.46
N SER A 111 6.48 3.66 -17.47
CA SER A 111 6.41 2.81 -18.66
C SER A 111 5.00 2.30 -18.97
N ASN A 112 3.97 2.76 -18.27
CA ASN A 112 2.56 2.37 -18.41
C ASN A 112 2.30 0.85 -18.25
N LYS A 113 3.15 0.14 -17.53
CA LYS A 113 2.94 -1.28 -17.21
C LYS A 113 1.86 -1.48 -16.15
N ILE A 114 1.66 -0.47 -15.31
CA ILE A 114 0.69 -0.46 -14.23
C ILE A 114 -0.17 0.79 -14.35
N ASN A 115 -1.48 0.60 -14.33
CA ASN A 115 -2.43 1.68 -14.33
C ASN A 115 -2.93 1.95 -12.91
N LEU A 116 -2.62 3.14 -12.38
CA LEU A 116 -3.02 3.54 -11.03
C LEU A 116 -4.53 3.70 -10.86
N SER A 117 -5.30 3.79 -11.94
CA SER A 117 -6.77 3.74 -11.86
C SER A 117 -7.31 2.41 -11.33
N ASP A 118 -6.52 1.34 -11.41
CA ASP A 118 -6.86 0.01 -10.88
C ASP A 118 -6.51 -0.14 -9.39
N VAL A 119 -6.03 0.92 -8.75
CA VAL A 119 -5.62 0.95 -7.34
C VAL A 119 -6.65 1.73 -6.51
N SER A 120 -7.10 1.18 -5.39
CA SER A 120 -8.05 1.85 -4.49
C SER A 120 -7.40 2.50 -3.27
N LEU A 121 -6.25 1.96 -2.83
CA LEU A 121 -5.55 2.42 -1.64
C LEU A 121 -4.05 2.31 -1.85
N ILE A 122 -3.33 3.37 -1.51
CA ILE A 122 -1.86 3.37 -1.41
C ILE A 122 -1.48 3.62 0.05
N ILE A 123 -0.58 2.79 0.57
CA ILE A 123 -0.02 2.89 1.91
C ILE A 123 1.47 3.21 1.78
N PHE A 124 1.91 4.26 2.47
CA PHE A 124 3.32 4.62 2.61
C PHE A 124 3.77 4.42 4.05
N ASP A 125 4.59 3.40 4.28
CA ASP A 125 5.23 3.21 5.58
C ASP A 125 6.49 4.08 5.70
N GLU A 126 6.83 4.46 6.94
CA GLU A 126 7.96 5.33 7.22
C GLU A 126 7.90 6.64 6.41
N ALA A 127 6.73 7.28 6.39
CA ALA A 127 6.43 8.43 5.52
C ALA A 127 7.31 9.65 5.79
N HIS A 128 7.94 9.77 6.99
CA HIS A 128 8.93 10.79 7.27
C HIS A 128 10.15 10.73 6.35
N ARG A 129 10.44 9.57 5.74
CA ARG A 129 11.49 9.40 4.74
C ARG A 129 11.09 9.88 3.35
N SER A 130 9.85 10.33 3.15
CA SER A 130 9.39 10.89 1.87
C SER A 130 9.88 12.31 1.62
N VAL A 131 10.38 13.01 2.63
CA VAL A 131 10.93 14.37 2.49
C VAL A 131 12.13 14.33 1.55
N GLY A 132 12.04 15.09 0.45
CA GLY A 132 13.05 15.06 -0.61
C GLY A 132 13.07 13.79 -1.47
N ASN A 133 12.16 12.86 -1.25
CA ASN A 133 12.06 11.65 -2.06
C ASN A 133 11.06 11.86 -3.21
N TYR A 134 11.59 12.01 -4.40
CA TYR A 134 10.79 12.27 -5.60
C TYR A 134 9.84 11.13 -5.97
N SER A 135 10.20 9.88 -5.71
CA SER A 135 9.37 8.72 -6.05
C SER A 135 8.06 8.70 -5.25
N TYR A 136 8.09 9.02 -3.95
CA TYR A 136 6.87 9.16 -3.13
C TYR A 136 5.93 10.23 -3.70
N ASN A 137 6.49 11.41 -4.00
CA ASN A 137 5.72 12.53 -4.54
C ASN A 137 5.17 12.23 -5.93
N TYR A 138 5.97 11.63 -6.78
CA TYR A 138 5.56 11.24 -8.12
C TYR A 138 4.39 10.27 -8.10
N ILE A 139 4.50 9.18 -7.33
CA ILE A 139 3.44 8.16 -7.21
C ILE A 139 2.15 8.77 -6.65
N SER A 140 2.24 9.56 -5.58
CA SER A 140 1.07 10.22 -4.98
C SER A 140 0.37 11.15 -5.95
N ASN A 141 1.12 11.96 -6.69
CA ASN A 141 0.57 12.90 -7.67
C ASN A 141 -0.09 12.17 -8.84
N GLN A 142 0.53 11.11 -9.37
CA GLN A 142 -0.05 10.32 -10.45
C GLN A 142 -1.32 9.59 -10.00
N PHE A 143 -1.32 9.06 -8.79
CA PHE A 143 -2.50 8.41 -8.22
C PHE A 143 -3.67 9.36 -8.06
N ASN A 144 -3.45 10.54 -7.49
CA ASN A 144 -4.48 11.56 -7.31
C ASN A 144 -5.08 12.05 -8.64
N LYS A 145 -4.27 12.11 -9.70
CA LYS A 145 -4.76 12.48 -11.03
C LYS A 145 -5.64 11.40 -11.66
N LYS A 146 -5.32 10.13 -11.45
CA LYS A 146 -5.99 9.01 -12.11
C LYS A 146 -7.13 8.38 -11.30
N ASN A 147 -7.17 8.61 -9.99
CA ASN A 147 -8.15 7.97 -9.12
C ASN A 147 -8.63 8.94 -8.02
N LYS A 148 -9.69 9.68 -8.31
CA LYS A 148 -10.28 10.66 -7.38
C LYS A 148 -10.93 10.00 -6.15
N ASP A 149 -11.39 8.76 -6.26
CA ASP A 149 -12.00 8.00 -5.17
C ASP A 149 -11.00 7.16 -4.38
N GLY A 150 -9.74 7.14 -4.79
CA GLY A 150 -8.67 6.45 -4.09
C GLY A 150 -8.29 7.13 -2.78
N ARG A 151 -7.61 6.35 -1.90
CA ARG A 151 -7.12 6.84 -0.61
C ARG A 151 -5.63 6.67 -0.50
N LEU A 152 -5.00 7.64 0.17
CA LEU A 152 -3.62 7.59 0.61
C LEU A 152 -3.57 7.47 2.13
N LEU A 153 -2.83 6.50 2.62
CA LEU A 153 -2.53 6.31 4.03
C LEU A 153 -1.02 6.37 4.21
N ALA A 154 -0.55 7.35 4.97
CA ALA A 154 0.85 7.48 5.32
C ALA A 154 1.05 7.17 6.81
N LEU A 155 2.12 6.47 7.14
CA LEU A 155 2.46 6.06 8.50
C LEU A 155 3.83 6.59 8.89
N THR A 156 3.94 7.09 10.11
CA THR A 156 5.22 7.52 10.67
C THR A 156 5.31 7.29 12.17
#